data_ac1dd11eb64a89a8d4d0a68995ebcd30
#
_entry.id   ac1dd11eb64a89a8d4d0a68995ebcd30
#
_cell.length_a   1.000
_cell.length_b   1.000
_cell.length_c   1.000
_cell.angle_alpha   90.00
_cell.angle_beta   90.00
_cell.angle_gamma   90.00
#
_symmetry.space_group_name_H-M   'P 1'
#
loop_
_entity.id
_entity.type
_entity.pdbx_description
1 polymer ?
#
loop_
_entity_poly.entity_id
_entity_poly.type
_entity_poly.pdbx_seq_one_letter_code
_entity_poly.pdbx_strand_id
1 'polypeptide(L)'
;MGEFAFQTLRESITSAIRSKILTGELQPGVKLAEQKLAEEFGSSRAPIREALRQLEQEGMVEYSRNVGCSVRRVKPEEAYEIYL
;
A
#
# COMPACT_ATOMS: atom_id res chain seq x y z
N MET A 1 -6.06 -24.00 14.13
CA MET A 1 -4.75 -23.70 13.56
C MET A 1 -4.77 -23.25 12.13
N GLY A 2 -5.56 -23.91 11.33
CA GLY A 2 -5.54 -23.69 9.90
C GLY A 2 -5.69 -22.26 9.46
N GLU A 3 -6.64 -21.56 10.03
CA GLU A 3 -6.92 -20.20 9.59
C GLU A 3 -5.80 -19.21 9.85
N PHE A 4 -4.95 -19.49 10.83
CA PHE A 4 -3.80 -18.64 11.09
C PHE A 4 -2.63 -18.95 10.19
N ALA A 5 -2.65 -20.12 9.57
CA ALA A 5 -1.59 -20.52 8.66
C ALA A 5 -1.86 -20.09 7.24
N PHE A 6 -3.09 -19.69 6.94
CA PHE A 6 -3.49 -19.37 5.57
C PHE A 6 -3.85 -17.90 5.43
N GLN A 7 -2.88 -17.13 5.09
CA GLN A 7 -3.08 -15.75 4.73
C GLN A 7 -3.34 -15.70 3.22
N THR A 8 -4.34 -14.94 2.79
CA THR A 8 -4.60 -14.82 1.36
C THR A 8 -3.43 -14.10 0.69
N LEU A 9 -3.29 -14.32 -0.60
CA LEU A 9 -2.26 -13.63 -1.37
C LEU A 9 -2.42 -12.11 -1.26
N ARG A 10 -3.66 -11.63 -1.35
CA ARG A 10 -3.93 -10.20 -1.21
C ARG A 10 -3.47 -9.69 0.16
N GLU A 11 -3.75 -10.43 1.23
CA GLU A 11 -3.34 -10.03 2.57
C GLU A 11 -1.83 -9.99 2.72
N SER A 12 -1.14 -10.97 2.14
CA SER A 12 0.32 -11.00 2.18
C SER A 12 0.91 -9.81 1.46
N ILE A 13 0.37 -9.49 0.28
CA ILE A 13 0.84 -8.35 -0.50
C ILE A 13 0.56 -7.04 0.26
N THR A 14 -0.64 -6.91 0.82
CA THR A 14 -1.01 -5.73 1.60
C THR A 14 -0.03 -5.51 2.74
N SER A 15 0.25 -6.57 3.50
CA SER A 15 1.18 -6.48 4.63
C SER A 15 2.58 -6.10 4.19
N ALA A 16 3.05 -6.67 3.07
CA ALA A 16 4.38 -6.38 2.57
C ALA A 16 4.51 -4.92 2.15
N ILE A 17 3.52 -4.41 1.41
CA ILE A 17 3.57 -3.02 0.96
C ILE A 17 3.44 -2.08 2.16
N ARG A 18 2.53 -2.38 3.09
CA ARG A 18 2.36 -1.59 4.31
C ARG A 18 3.69 -1.46 5.06
N SER A 19 4.38 -2.58 5.21
CA SER A 19 5.66 -2.59 5.90
C SER A 19 6.68 -1.71 5.20
N LYS A 20 6.74 -1.76 3.87
CA LYS A 20 7.67 -0.94 3.10
C LYS A 20 7.37 0.56 3.25
N ILE A 21 6.11 0.90 3.38
CA ILE A 21 5.72 2.29 3.60
C ILE A 21 6.10 2.72 5.02
N LEU A 22 5.82 1.89 6.00
CA LEU A 22 6.08 2.23 7.40
C LEU A 22 7.56 2.32 7.71
N THR A 23 8.39 1.52 7.04
CA THR A 23 9.84 1.56 7.26
C THR A 23 10.52 2.66 6.45
N GLY A 24 9.79 3.31 5.55
CA GLY A 24 10.37 4.34 4.71
C GLY A 24 11.03 3.83 3.44
N GLU A 25 10.98 2.53 3.21
CA GLU A 25 11.51 1.98 1.96
C GLU A 25 10.74 2.53 0.76
N LEU A 26 9.43 2.64 0.90
CA LEU A 26 8.58 3.33 -0.07
C LEU A 26 8.20 4.68 0.52
N GLN A 27 8.83 5.71 0.02
CA GLN A 27 8.67 7.04 0.59
C GLN A 27 7.42 7.75 0.08
N PRO A 28 6.93 8.74 0.82
CA PRO A 28 5.77 9.52 0.38
C PRO A 28 5.96 10.06 -1.03
N GLY A 29 4.92 9.92 -1.84
CA GLY A 29 4.93 10.39 -3.21
C GLY A 29 5.41 9.37 -4.23
N VAL A 30 5.95 8.24 -3.77
CA VAL A 30 6.42 7.20 -4.70
C VAL A 30 5.22 6.58 -5.40
N LYS A 31 5.33 6.43 -6.71
CA LYS A 31 4.27 5.84 -7.52
C LYS A 31 4.26 4.33 -7.36
N LEU A 32 3.07 3.77 -7.22
CA LEU A 32 2.86 2.34 -7.04
C LEU A 32 2.11 1.80 -8.26
N ALA A 33 2.87 1.27 -9.23
CA ALA A 33 2.30 0.75 -10.47
C ALA A 33 1.91 -0.71 -10.30
N GLU A 34 0.66 -1.04 -10.63
CA GLU A 34 0.15 -2.40 -10.47
C GLU A 34 1.00 -3.43 -11.18
N GLN A 35 1.36 -3.15 -12.43
CA GLN A 35 2.11 -4.12 -13.22
C GLN A 35 3.48 -4.41 -12.62
N LYS A 36 4.17 -3.36 -12.19
CA LYS A 36 5.48 -3.51 -11.60
C LYS A 36 5.42 -4.29 -10.30
N LEU A 37 4.43 -3.98 -9.47
CA LEU A 37 4.24 -4.70 -8.22
C LEU A 37 3.85 -6.14 -8.45
N ALA A 38 3.03 -6.40 -9.47
CA ALA A 38 2.66 -7.78 -9.81
C ALA A 38 3.89 -8.59 -10.19
N GLU A 39 4.79 -8.00 -10.98
CA GLU A 39 6.05 -8.65 -11.34
C GLU A 39 6.92 -8.92 -10.11
N GLU A 40 6.99 -7.94 -9.24
CA GLU A 40 7.80 -8.01 -8.03
C GLU A 40 7.31 -9.11 -7.08
N PHE A 41 6.00 -9.23 -6.94
CA PHE A 41 5.43 -10.24 -6.05
C PHE A 41 5.13 -11.56 -6.74
N GLY A 42 5.39 -11.64 -8.04
CA GLY A 42 5.12 -12.88 -8.78
C GLY A 42 3.64 -13.21 -8.82
N SER A 43 2.79 -12.22 -8.99
CA SER A 43 1.34 -12.42 -8.99
C SER A 43 0.69 -11.76 -10.19
N SER A 44 -0.61 -11.99 -10.35
CA SER A 44 -1.40 -11.24 -11.32
C SER A 44 -1.69 -9.85 -10.75
N ARG A 45 -2.33 -9.00 -11.54
CA ARG A 45 -2.59 -7.62 -11.12
C ARG A 45 -3.77 -7.48 -10.18
N ALA A 46 -4.71 -8.44 -10.21
CA ALA A 46 -5.93 -8.34 -9.41
C ALA A 46 -5.63 -8.29 -7.90
N PRO A 47 -4.83 -9.19 -7.31
CA PRO A 47 -4.56 -9.09 -5.88
C PRO A 47 -3.76 -7.84 -5.53
N ILE A 48 -2.93 -7.35 -6.45
CA ILE A 48 -2.22 -6.08 -6.23
C ILE A 48 -3.22 -4.93 -6.12
N ARG A 49 -4.17 -4.89 -7.05
CA ARG A 49 -5.19 -3.83 -7.04
C ARG A 49 -6.00 -3.85 -5.75
N GLU A 50 -6.39 -5.05 -5.31
CA GLU A 50 -7.16 -5.18 -4.07
C GLU A 50 -6.34 -4.74 -2.86
N ALA A 51 -5.05 -5.08 -2.85
CA ALA A 51 -4.16 -4.66 -1.77
C ALA A 51 -4.03 -3.14 -1.72
N LEU A 52 -3.85 -2.51 -2.88
CA LEU A 52 -3.73 -1.06 -2.92
C LEU A 52 -5.01 -0.37 -2.49
N ARG A 53 -6.18 -0.94 -2.82
CA ARG A 53 -7.45 -0.37 -2.37
C ARG A 53 -7.59 -0.48 -0.85
N GLN A 54 -7.12 -1.58 -0.28
CA GLN A 54 -7.11 -1.72 1.17
C GLN A 54 -6.22 -0.67 1.82
N LEU A 55 -5.03 -0.46 1.25
CA LEU A 55 -4.11 0.54 1.77
C LEU A 55 -4.64 1.96 1.59
N GLU A 56 -5.43 2.19 0.55
CA GLU A 56 -6.09 3.48 0.38
C GLU A 56 -7.08 3.72 1.51
N GLN A 57 -7.85 2.70 1.88
CA GLN A 57 -8.78 2.82 2.98
C GLN A 57 -8.07 3.08 4.31
N GLU A 58 -6.85 2.56 4.44
CA GLU A 58 -6.03 2.79 5.63
C GLU A 58 -5.32 4.14 5.60
N GLY A 59 -5.44 4.87 4.52
CA GLY A 59 -4.81 6.17 4.41
C GLY A 59 -3.33 6.15 4.08
N MET A 60 -2.81 5.01 3.64
CA MET A 60 -1.39 4.87 3.33
C MET A 60 -1.03 5.19 1.89
N VAL A 61 -1.98 5.02 1.00
CA VAL A 61 -1.78 5.37 -0.42
C VAL A 61 -2.96 6.22 -0.88
N GLU A 62 -2.77 6.89 -1.99
CA GLU A 62 -3.83 7.71 -2.57
C GLU A 62 -3.83 7.53 -4.08
N TYR A 63 -5.00 7.69 -4.66
CA TYR A 63 -5.17 7.67 -6.10
C TYR A 63 -5.41 9.09 -6.58
N SER A 64 -4.72 9.48 -7.63
CA SER A 64 -4.98 10.77 -8.26
C SER A 64 -5.21 10.55 -9.75
N ARG A 65 -5.93 11.49 -10.34
CA ARG A 65 -6.41 11.33 -11.71
C ARG A 65 -5.30 11.09 -12.72
N ASN A 66 -4.22 11.82 -12.61
CA ASN A 66 -3.16 11.79 -13.62
C ASN A 66 -1.98 10.92 -13.25
N VAL A 67 -1.82 10.61 -11.98
CA VAL A 67 -0.65 9.88 -11.48
C VAL A 67 -0.96 8.42 -11.20
N GLY A 68 -2.21 8.12 -10.85
CA GLY A 68 -2.59 6.79 -10.41
C GLY A 68 -2.36 6.67 -8.91
N CYS A 69 -1.85 5.51 -8.48
CA CYS A 69 -1.64 5.23 -7.07
C CYS A 69 -0.24 5.64 -6.63
N SER A 70 -0.15 6.29 -5.48
CA SER A 70 1.14 6.66 -4.90
C SER A 70 1.07 6.62 -3.39
N VAL A 71 2.24 6.55 -2.74
CA VAL A 71 2.31 6.61 -1.29
C VAL A 71 1.84 7.99 -0.84
N ARG A 72 0.91 8.01 0.10
CA ARG A 72 0.28 9.25 0.53
C ARG A 72 1.28 10.13 1.26
N ARG A 73 1.22 11.42 0.93
CA ARG A 73 2.02 12.43 1.67
C ARG A 73 1.20 12.91 2.84
N VAL A 74 1.82 12.91 4.02
CA VAL A 74 1.17 13.45 5.22
C VAL A 74 1.27 14.96 5.17
N LYS A 75 0.13 15.62 5.28
CA LYS A 75 0.11 17.08 5.29
C LYS A 75 0.62 17.59 6.63
N PRO A 76 1.22 18.78 6.66
CA PRO A 76 1.72 19.32 7.92
C PRO A 76 0.66 19.36 9.03
N GLU A 77 -0.59 19.68 8.69
CA GLU A 77 -1.67 19.73 9.67
C GLU A 77 -1.92 18.34 10.27
N GLU A 78 -1.88 17.30 9.44
CA GLU A 78 -2.10 15.94 9.89
C GLU A 78 -0.97 15.48 10.81
N ALA A 79 0.27 15.81 10.45
CA ALA A 79 1.41 15.47 11.27
C ALA A 79 1.34 16.14 12.63
N TYR A 80 0.89 17.38 12.64
CA TYR A 80 0.73 18.14 13.88
C TYR A 80 -0.30 17.49 14.79
N GLU A 81 -1.40 17.03 14.22
CA GLU A 81 -2.45 16.39 14.99
C GLU A 81 -2.00 15.10 15.68
N ILE A 82 -1.04 14.40 15.08
CA ILE A 82 -0.54 13.15 15.66
C ILE A 82 0.10 13.39 17.02
N TYR A 83 0.63 14.57 17.25
CA TYR A 83 1.30 14.88 18.51
C TYR A 83 0.35 15.39 19.59
N LEU A 84 -0.88 15.57 19.26
CA LEU A 84 -1.89 16.04 20.22
C LEU A 84 -2.65 14.87 20.82
#